data_9d1caab608b41f9e965624b4dc8ee870
#
_entry.id   9d1caab608b41f9e965624b4dc8ee870
#
_cell.length_a   1.000
_cell.length_b   1.000
_cell.length_c   1.000
_cell.angle_alpha   90.00
_cell.angle_beta   90.00
_cell.angle_gamma   90.00
#
_symmetry.space_group_name_H-M   'P 1'
#
loop_
_entity.id
_entity.type
_entity.pdbx_description
1 polymer ?
#
loop_
_entity_poly.entity_id
_entity_poly.type
_entity_poly.pdbx_seq_one_letter_code
_entity_poly.pdbx_strand_id
1 'polypeptide(L)'
;MAKATFHPKRLLLVHAHPDDESLFTGHVIADAVSSKAEVMVLTLTRGERGRMKLEELKSLEGNLPSMGAFRTGELKNALQSLGVKNHRFAGTRAYQDSGFRINAFGKPTKLKRVDELSLAAVHVAVIADDIYSVIKDFKPDAVVTYNRKGGFGHPDHRMAHEGTAMALRRIAKENRRRAPAFWVIAEKGERADVSIGNAKTALAKKEALSQHASQIAVGPETYSITPGKDVRYDQPERLRKSSIRPLRWLKPALIAIWSLPLGVLVAVAGTMLHSIKASSPELWPIGLWISLTMVWSLAIALRLLRNSRGALYLMTLTLWGTLFWLSQRQSGGSVAILNNDVGNWWAYGSVIGCVLVIMFPRIRPGVWRKNASGHR
;
A
#
# COMPACT_ATOMS: atom_id res chain seq x y z
N MET A 1 -10.59 28.51 -10.49
CA MET A 1 -9.37 27.70 -10.28
C MET A 1 -8.73 27.44 -11.63
N ALA A 2 -7.46 27.78 -11.83
CA ALA A 2 -6.76 27.48 -13.08
C ALA A 2 -6.77 25.96 -13.32
N LYS A 3 -7.11 25.54 -14.56
CA LYS A 3 -7.00 24.12 -14.97
C LYS A 3 -5.54 23.71 -14.80
N ALA A 4 -5.29 22.60 -14.12
CA ALA A 4 -3.95 22.04 -14.03
C ALA A 4 -3.51 21.65 -15.45
N THR A 5 -2.29 22.01 -15.84
CA THR A 5 -1.70 21.60 -17.10
C THR A 5 -0.88 20.33 -16.89
N PHE A 6 -0.94 19.39 -17.84
CA PHE A 6 -0.17 18.15 -17.82
C PHE A 6 0.67 18.07 -19.10
N HIS A 7 1.88 18.62 -19.04
CA HIS A 7 2.86 18.60 -20.14
C HIS A 7 4.25 18.23 -19.57
N PRO A 8 4.45 16.97 -19.16
CA PRO A 8 5.76 16.53 -18.67
C PRO A 8 6.77 16.47 -19.82
N LYS A 9 8.04 16.80 -19.52
CA LYS A 9 9.15 16.54 -20.44
C LYS A 9 9.66 15.11 -20.32
N ARG A 10 9.58 14.54 -19.12
CA ARG A 10 9.99 13.17 -18.80
C ARG A 10 8.88 12.51 -17.98
N LEU A 11 8.18 11.58 -18.58
CA LEU A 11 7.02 10.91 -18.01
C LEU A 11 7.34 9.46 -17.64
N LEU A 12 7.16 9.09 -16.38
CA LEU A 12 7.19 7.70 -15.92
C LEU A 12 5.77 7.22 -15.64
N LEU A 13 5.38 6.12 -16.28
CA LEU A 13 4.13 5.41 -15.97
C LEU A 13 4.48 4.12 -15.23
N VAL A 14 3.75 3.84 -14.13
CA VAL A 14 3.93 2.62 -13.33
C VAL A 14 2.65 1.81 -13.40
N HIS A 15 2.72 0.67 -14.09
CA HIS A 15 1.62 -0.26 -14.31
C HIS A 15 1.88 -1.63 -13.70
N ALA A 16 0.83 -2.35 -13.36
CA ALA A 16 0.93 -3.67 -12.75
C ALA A 16 1.16 -4.77 -13.79
N HIS A 17 0.43 -4.72 -14.92
CA HIS A 17 0.43 -5.78 -15.91
C HIS A 17 0.65 -5.24 -17.34
N PRO A 18 1.10 -6.09 -18.27
CA PRO A 18 0.96 -5.83 -19.70
C PRO A 18 -0.50 -5.67 -20.08
N ASP A 19 -0.86 -4.66 -20.81
CA ASP A 19 -2.16 -4.12 -21.24
C ASP A 19 -2.62 -2.87 -20.48
N ASP A 20 -2.27 -2.69 -19.22
CA ASP A 20 -2.67 -1.54 -18.42
C ASP A 20 -2.22 -0.20 -19.01
N GLU A 21 -1.04 -0.16 -19.64
CA GLU A 21 -0.51 1.04 -20.29
C GLU A 21 -1.40 1.50 -21.45
N SER A 22 -1.92 0.55 -22.21
CA SER A 22 -2.82 0.80 -23.34
C SER A 22 -4.25 1.07 -22.87
N LEU A 23 -4.72 0.34 -21.85
CA LEU A 23 -6.08 0.45 -21.29
C LEU A 23 -6.31 1.78 -20.59
N PHE A 24 -5.42 2.15 -19.69
CA PHE A 24 -5.63 3.25 -18.72
C PHE A 24 -4.87 4.52 -19.07
N THR A 25 -3.82 4.43 -19.89
CA THR A 25 -2.93 5.56 -20.20
C THR A 25 -2.50 5.63 -21.67
N GLY A 26 -3.17 4.94 -22.58
CA GLY A 26 -2.85 4.96 -24.02
C GLY A 26 -2.95 6.35 -24.64
N HIS A 27 -3.99 7.12 -24.29
CA HIS A 27 -4.10 8.53 -24.72
C HIS A 27 -3.02 9.39 -24.08
N VAL A 28 -2.74 9.21 -22.78
CA VAL A 28 -1.72 9.96 -22.04
C VAL A 28 -0.34 9.74 -22.65
N ILE A 29 -0.01 8.49 -22.98
CA ILE A 29 1.26 8.12 -23.61
C ILE A 29 1.37 8.72 -25.00
N ALA A 30 0.35 8.51 -25.86
CA ALA A 30 0.35 9.02 -27.23
C ALA A 30 0.44 10.55 -27.28
N ASP A 31 -0.23 11.26 -26.38
CA ASP A 31 -0.16 12.71 -26.25
C ASP A 31 1.24 13.17 -25.83
N ALA A 32 1.82 12.53 -24.81
CA ALA A 32 3.16 12.84 -24.31
C ALA A 32 4.23 12.60 -25.41
N VAL A 33 4.17 11.45 -26.10
CA VAL A 33 5.10 11.13 -27.19
C VAL A 33 4.96 12.13 -28.34
N SER A 34 3.72 12.48 -28.74
CA SER A 34 3.47 13.47 -29.80
C SER A 34 4.00 14.87 -29.41
N SER A 35 4.02 15.17 -28.13
CA SER A 35 4.59 16.40 -27.55
C SER A 35 6.10 16.32 -27.33
N LYS A 36 6.77 15.27 -27.83
CA LYS A 36 8.21 15.03 -27.70
C LYS A 36 8.69 14.83 -26.27
N ALA A 37 7.82 14.40 -25.37
CA ALA A 37 8.22 13.97 -24.05
C ALA A 37 9.01 12.65 -24.10
N GLU A 38 10.01 12.50 -23.24
CA GLU A 38 10.64 11.21 -23.01
C GLU A 38 9.73 10.37 -22.11
N VAL A 39 9.21 9.27 -22.62
CA VAL A 39 8.26 8.41 -21.91
C VAL A 39 8.93 7.10 -21.53
N MET A 40 8.80 6.70 -20.27
CA MET A 40 9.17 5.38 -19.74
C MET A 40 7.95 4.69 -19.15
N VAL A 41 7.75 3.42 -19.49
CA VAL A 41 6.78 2.55 -18.86
C VAL A 41 7.51 1.56 -17.98
N LEU A 42 7.11 1.47 -16.71
CA LEU A 42 7.56 0.49 -15.73
C LEU A 42 6.41 -0.47 -15.45
N THR A 43 6.57 -1.74 -15.83
CA THR A 43 5.58 -2.78 -15.59
C THR A 43 6.05 -3.69 -14.45
N LEU A 44 5.18 -3.98 -13.48
CA LEU A 44 5.60 -4.68 -12.27
C LEU A 44 5.58 -6.20 -12.41
N THR A 45 4.64 -6.76 -13.18
CA THR A 45 4.53 -8.22 -13.43
C THR A 45 4.45 -8.50 -14.93
N ARG A 46 4.47 -9.76 -15.33
CA ARG A 46 4.26 -10.15 -16.72
C ARG A 46 2.82 -10.57 -17.03
N GLY A 47 1.90 -10.41 -16.05
CA GLY A 47 0.49 -10.72 -16.23
C GLY A 47 0.21 -12.22 -16.41
N GLU A 48 0.96 -13.05 -15.69
CA GLU A 48 1.01 -14.51 -15.84
C GLU A 48 -0.32 -15.20 -15.53
N ARG A 49 -1.21 -14.55 -14.78
CA ARG A 49 -2.52 -15.09 -14.39
C ARG A 49 -3.68 -14.53 -15.23
N GLY A 50 -3.39 -13.88 -16.35
CA GLY A 50 -4.40 -13.48 -17.31
C GLY A 50 -5.14 -14.68 -17.92
N ARG A 51 -6.38 -14.46 -18.32
CA ARG A 51 -7.16 -15.45 -19.08
C ARG A 51 -6.85 -15.32 -20.55
N MET A 52 -6.59 -16.44 -21.23
CA MET A 52 -6.36 -16.46 -22.68
C MET A 52 -7.70 -16.36 -23.44
N LYS A 53 -7.85 -15.33 -24.26
CA LYS A 53 -9.04 -15.15 -25.14
C LYS A 53 -8.91 -15.83 -26.49
N LEU A 54 -7.68 -16.07 -26.92
CA LEU A 54 -7.41 -16.76 -28.20
C LEU A 54 -7.55 -18.27 -27.97
N GLU A 55 -8.52 -18.89 -28.62
CA GLU A 55 -8.81 -20.32 -28.44
C GLU A 55 -7.62 -21.20 -28.86
N GLU A 56 -6.90 -20.81 -29.91
CA GLU A 56 -5.72 -21.53 -30.44
C GLU A 56 -4.58 -21.56 -29.39
N LEU A 57 -4.55 -20.61 -28.49
CA LEU A 57 -3.51 -20.48 -27.46
C LEU A 57 -4.04 -20.77 -26.06
N LYS A 58 -5.22 -21.37 -25.95
CA LYS A 58 -5.86 -21.68 -24.65
C LYS A 58 -5.00 -22.55 -23.74
N SER A 59 -4.15 -23.40 -24.31
CA SER A 59 -3.20 -24.23 -23.59
C SER A 59 -2.15 -23.44 -22.80
N LEU A 60 -1.96 -22.15 -23.09
CA LEU A 60 -1.06 -21.28 -22.30
C LEU A 60 -1.70 -20.86 -20.98
N GLU A 61 -3.03 -20.89 -20.87
CA GLU A 61 -3.72 -20.50 -19.64
C GLU A 61 -3.34 -21.46 -18.50
N GLY A 62 -2.88 -20.89 -17.39
CA GLY A 62 -2.38 -21.65 -16.24
C GLY A 62 -0.88 -22.00 -16.29
N ASN A 63 -0.25 -21.93 -17.46
CA ASN A 63 1.22 -22.03 -17.57
C ASN A 63 1.83 -20.63 -17.38
N LEU A 64 2.16 -20.28 -16.13
CA LEU A 64 2.59 -18.92 -15.77
C LEU A 64 3.80 -18.43 -16.59
N PRO A 65 4.89 -19.19 -16.78
CA PRO A 65 6.02 -18.76 -17.57
C PRO A 65 5.65 -18.47 -19.05
N SER A 66 4.91 -19.37 -19.67
CA SER A 66 4.51 -19.24 -21.08
C SER A 66 3.56 -18.07 -21.30
N MET A 67 2.58 -17.91 -20.41
CA MET A 67 1.64 -16.77 -20.45
C MET A 67 2.40 -15.45 -20.27
N GLY A 68 3.31 -15.36 -19.29
CA GLY A 68 4.10 -14.17 -19.05
C GLY A 68 5.04 -13.83 -20.22
N ALA A 69 5.65 -14.84 -20.86
CA ALA A 69 6.47 -14.64 -22.06
C ALA A 69 5.64 -14.11 -23.24
N PHE A 70 4.48 -14.71 -23.48
CA PHE A 70 3.56 -14.29 -24.53
C PHE A 70 3.12 -12.84 -24.35
N ARG A 71 2.60 -12.49 -23.18
CA ARG A 71 2.15 -11.12 -22.86
C ARG A 71 3.29 -10.09 -22.84
N THR A 72 4.52 -10.51 -22.55
CA THR A 72 5.70 -9.65 -22.72
C THR A 72 5.92 -9.27 -24.19
N GLY A 73 5.68 -10.19 -25.12
CA GLY A 73 5.73 -9.93 -26.57
C GLY A 73 4.65 -8.94 -26.99
N GLU A 74 3.41 -9.14 -26.55
CA GLU A 74 2.29 -8.22 -26.79
C GLU A 74 2.59 -6.82 -26.28
N LEU A 75 3.09 -6.70 -25.03
CA LEU A 75 3.48 -5.41 -24.43
C LEU A 75 4.55 -4.70 -25.27
N LYS A 76 5.56 -5.43 -25.74
CA LYS A 76 6.60 -4.84 -26.59
C LYS A 76 6.02 -4.22 -27.87
N ASN A 77 5.12 -4.93 -28.52
CA ASN A 77 4.45 -4.44 -29.73
C ASN A 77 3.54 -3.24 -29.45
N ALA A 78 2.76 -3.29 -28.36
CA ALA A 78 1.90 -2.20 -27.93
C ALA A 78 2.69 -0.91 -27.62
N LEU A 79 3.80 -1.04 -26.90
CA LEU A 79 4.68 0.09 -26.60
C LEU A 79 5.30 0.67 -27.88
N GLN A 80 5.65 -0.15 -28.85
CA GLN A 80 6.13 0.29 -30.16
C GLN A 80 5.04 1.08 -30.91
N SER A 81 3.79 0.60 -30.91
CA SER A 81 2.64 1.30 -31.52
C SER A 81 2.39 2.67 -30.83
N LEU A 82 2.61 2.77 -29.52
CA LEU A 82 2.52 4.03 -28.78
C LEU A 82 3.76 4.94 -28.94
N GLY A 83 4.82 4.48 -29.60
CA GLY A 83 6.07 5.23 -29.78
C GLY A 83 6.94 5.29 -28.52
N VAL A 84 6.74 4.40 -27.57
CA VAL A 84 7.52 4.32 -26.33
C VAL A 84 8.83 3.56 -26.58
N LYS A 85 9.96 4.20 -26.29
CA LYS A 85 11.30 3.61 -26.47
C LYS A 85 11.88 3.02 -25.18
N ASN A 86 11.43 3.51 -24.02
CA ASN A 86 11.96 3.10 -22.72
C ASN A 86 10.92 2.27 -21.97
N HIS A 87 11.23 1.00 -21.75
CA HIS A 87 10.45 0.09 -20.95
C HIS A 87 11.36 -0.73 -20.02
N ARG A 88 10.87 -1.00 -18.80
CA ARG A 88 11.51 -1.91 -17.85
C ARG A 88 10.45 -2.71 -17.12
N PHE A 89 10.78 -3.95 -16.78
CA PHE A 89 10.11 -4.65 -15.69
C PHE A 89 10.75 -4.27 -14.35
N ALA A 90 9.95 -4.19 -13.30
CA ALA A 90 10.43 -3.77 -11.99
C ALA A 90 11.30 -4.84 -11.34
N GLY A 91 12.35 -4.37 -10.68
CA GLY A 91 13.17 -5.13 -9.75
C GLY A 91 14.14 -6.11 -10.38
N THR A 92 15.02 -6.61 -9.52
CA THR A 92 15.90 -7.75 -9.81
C THR A 92 15.17 -9.09 -9.65
N ARG A 93 13.98 -9.08 -9.04
CA ARG A 93 13.09 -10.23 -8.87
C ARG A 93 11.91 -10.07 -9.82
N ALA A 94 11.56 -11.10 -10.55
CA ALA A 94 10.33 -11.14 -11.30
C ALA A 94 9.15 -11.20 -10.32
N TYR A 95 8.40 -10.11 -10.16
CA TYR A 95 7.10 -10.19 -9.48
C TYR A 95 6.12 -10.93 -10.38
N GLN A 96 5.32 -11.80 -9.79
CA GLN A 96 4.25 -12.52 -10.48
C GLN A 96 2.91 -11.78 -10.30
N ASP A 97 2.07 -11.87 -11.32
CA ASP A 97 0.68 -11.46 -11.24
C ASP A 97 -0.02 -12.20 -10.09
N SER A 98 -0.66 -11.45 -9.20
CA SER A 98 -1.35 -12.02 -8.05
C SER A 98 -2.69 -12.65 -8.40
N GLY A 99 -3.25 -12.32 -9.56
CA GLY A 99 -4.64 -12.59 -9.85
C GLY A 99 -5.59 -11.96 -8.85
N PHE A 100 -6.88 -12.17 -9.03
CA PHE A 100 -7.89 -11.76 -8.08
C PHE A 100 -9.12 -12.68 -8.13
N ARG A 101 -9.92 -12.63 -7.09
CA ARG A 101 -11.26 -13.23 -7.06
C ARG A 101 -12.30 -12.16 -6.76
N ILE A 102 -13.51 -12.36 -7.19
CA ILE A 102 -14.63 -11.51 -6.81
C ILE A 102 -15.19 -12.01 -5.49
N ASN A 103 -15.34 -11.12 -4.50
CA ASN A 103 -15.97 -11.45 -3.21
C ASN A 103 -17.51 -11.43 -3.31
N ALA A 104 -18.19 -11.79 -2.22
CA ALA A 104 -19.66 -11.81 -2.15
C ALA A 104 -20.32 -10.44 -2.41
N PHE A 105 -19.56 -9.34 -2.31
CA PHE A 105 -20.04 -7.98 -2.59
C PHE A 105 -19.67 -7.51 -4.01
N GLY A 106 -19.28 -8.40 -4.92
CA GLY A 106 -18.91 -8.08 -6.30
C GLY A 106 -17.58 -7.31 -6.44
N LYS A 107 -16.73 -7.27 -5.39
CA LYS A 107 -15.47 -6.52 -5.42
C LYS A 107 -14.26 -7.43 -5.60
N PRO A 108 -13.25 -7.02 -6.41
CA PRO A 108 -12.00 -7.73 -6.52
C PRO A 108 -11.25 -7.77 -5.18
N THR A 109 -10.71 -8.94 -4.87
CA THR A 109 -9.93 -9.18 -3.65
C THR A 109 -8.84 -10.20 -3.92
N LYS A 110 -7.84 -10.26 -3.04
CA LYS A 110 -6.74 -11.22 -3.14
C LYS A 110 -7.25 -12.66 -3.19
N LEU A 111 -6.56 -13.53 -3.89
CA LEU A 111 -6.78 -14.97 -3.83
C LEU A 111 -6.59 -15.48 -2.40
N LYS A 112 -7.24 -16.59 -2.03
CA LYS A 112 -7.10 -17.20 -0.69
C LYS A 112 -5.68 -17.73 -0.45
N ARG A 113 -5.05 -18.28 -1.49
CA ARG A 113 -3.64 -18.70 -1.49
C ARG A 113 -2.93 -17.83 -2.51
N VAL A 114 -1.96 -17.06 -2.06
CA VAL A 114 -1.14 -16.17 -2.88
C VAL A 114 0.28 -16.69 -2.79
N ASP A 115 0.92 -16.84 -3.94
CA ASP A 115 2.32 -17.21 -4.03
C ASP A 115 3.20 -16.12 -3.40
N GLU A 116 4.31 -16.47 -2.77
CA GLU A 116 5.24 -15.53 -2.15
C GLU A 116 5.86 -14.54 -3.15
N LEU A 117 5.97 -14.93 -4.42
CA LEU A 117 6.44 -14.07 -5.50
C LEU A 117 5.34 -13.16 -6.07
N SER A 118 4.08 -13.40 -5.74
CA SER A 118 2.96 -12.57 -6.18
C SER A 118 3.09 -11.14 -5.67
N LEU A 119 2.90 -10.16 -6.54
CA LEU A 119 3.07 -8.74 -6.24
C LEU A 119 2.29 -8.31 -4.98
N ALA A 120 1.07 -8.82 -4.79
CA ALA A 120 0.24 -8.52 -3.63
C ALA A 120 0.71 -9.22 -2.31
N ALA A 121 1.63 -10.17 -2.38
CA ALA A 121 2.25 -10.81 -1.20
C ALA A 121 3.54 -10.12 -0.79
N VAL A 122 4.22 -9.44 -1.71
CA VAL A 122 5.48 -8.75 -1.45
C VAL A 122 5.26 -7.54 -0.55
N HIS A 123 6.18 -7.32 0.39
CA HIS A 123 6.10 -6.13 1.24
C HIS A 123 6.28 -4.86 0.41
N VAL A 124 5.38 -3.89 0.58
CA VAL A 124 5.33 -2.65 -0.22
C VAL A 124 6.65 -1.86 -0.25
N ALA A 125 7.48 -1.96 0.80
CA ALA A 125 8.78 -1.30 0.83
C ALA A 125 9.75 -1.84 -0.21
N VAL A 126 9.67 -3.14 -0.56
CA VAL A 126 10.50 -3.77 -1.60
C VAL A 126 10.11 -3.23 -2.97
N ILE A 127 8.82 -3.18 -3.26
CA ILE A 127 8.29 -2.61 -4.50
C ILE A 127 8.66 -1.12 -4.60
N ALA A 128 8.57 -0.41 -3.48
CA ALA A 128 8.95 1.01 -3.42
C ALA A 128 10.45 1.24 -3.65
N ASP A 129 11.32 0.33 -3.20
CA ASP A 129 12.77 0.42 -3.44
C ASP A 129 13.08 0.24 -4.93
N ASP A 130 12.41 -0.70 -5.60
CA ASP A 130 12.58 -0.92 -7.04
C ASP A 130 12.08 0.29 -7.86
N ILE A 131 10.88 0.80 -7.56
CA ILE A 131 10.34 2.02 -8.21
C ILE A 131 11.22 3.24 -7.91
N TYR A 132 11.72 3.37 -6.68
CA TYR A 132 12.63 4.45 -6.29
C TYR A 132 13.91 4.43 -7.13
N SER A 133 14.49 3.25 -7.35
CA SER A 133 15.68 3.07 -8.19
C SER A 133 15.43 3.58 -9.62
N VAL A 134 14.29 3.21 -10.21
CA VAL A 134 13.89 3.67 -11.56
C VAL A 134 13.68 5.19 -11.60
N ILE A 135 13.04 5.78 -10.59
CA ILE A 135 12.85 7.23 -10.50
C ILE A 135 14.19 7.96 -10.41
N LYS A 136 15.16 7.42 -9.63
CA LYS A 136 16.49 8.01 -9.49
C LYS A 136 17.30 7.96 -10.78
N ASP A 137 17.14 6.90 -11.54
CA ASP A 137 17.83 6.67 -12.80
C ASP A 137 17.20 7.50 -13.94
N PHE A 138 15.90 7.34 -14.14
CA PHE A 138 15.16 8.01 -15.21
C PHE A 138 14.92 9.50 -14.95
N LYS A 139 14.86 9.96 -13.70
CA LYS A 139 14.62 11.35 -13.26
C LYS A 139 13.40 11.99 -13.92
N PRO A 140 12.20 11.40 -13.79
CA PRO A 140 10.98 11.94 -14.36
C PRO A 140 10.60 13.26 -13.69
N ASP A 141 9.87 14.13 -14.39
CA ASP A 141 9.20 15.29 -13.81
C ASP A 141 7.74 15.01 -13.43
N ALA A 142 7.15 13.96 -14.01
CA ALA A 142 5.85 13.44 -13.63
C ALA A 142 5.84 11.91 -13.55
N VAL A 143 5.10 11.37 -12.57
CA VAL A 143 4.84 9.93 -12.43
C VAL A 143 3.34 9.71 -12.39
N VAL A 144 2.86 8.77 -13.21
CA VAL A 144 1.45 8.37 -13.31
C VAL A 144 1.30 6.92 -12.87
N THR A 145 0.27 6.62 -12.08
CA THR A 145 -0.16 5.25 -11.75
C THR A 145 -1.64 5.24 -11.37
N TYR A 146 -2.17 4.12 -10.94
CA TYR A 146 -3.57 3.98 -10.51
C TYR A 146 -3.89 4.87 -9.29
N ASN A 147 -5.19 5.07 -9.04
CA ASN A 147 -5.66 5.67 -7.81
C ASN A 147 -5.43 4.72 -6.60
N ARG A 148 -5.65 5.22 -5.39
CA ARG A 148 -5.45 4.45 -4.15
C ARG A 148 -6.32 3.19 -4.04
N LYS A 149 -7.44 3.15 -4.74
CA LYS A 149 -8.33 1.99 -4.76
C LYS A 149 -7.81 0.89 -5.68
N GLY A 150 -6.84 1.21 -6.56
CA GLY A 150 -6.32 0.30 -7.57
C GLY A 150 -7.27 0.14 -8.75
N GLY A 151 -7.83 1.25 -9.22
CA GLY A 151 -8.83 1.23 -10.26
C GLY A 151 -10.09 0.48 -9.79
N PHE A 152 -10.56 -0.46 -10.57
CA PHE A 152 -11.68 -1.34 -10.19
C PHE A 152 -11.41 -2.17 -8.91
N GLY A 153 -10.22 -2.06 -8.32
CA GLY A 153 -9.88 -2.67 -7.04
C GLY A 153 -8.90 -3.84 -7.13
N HIS A 154 -8.19 -4.00 -8.26
CA HIS A 154 -7.19 -5.05 -8.41
C HIS A 154 -6.12 -4.97 -7.30
N PRO A 155 -5.74 -6.08 -6.63
CA PRO A 155 -4.73 -6.07 -5.59
C PRO A 155 -3.39 -5.50 -6.05
N ASP A 156 -2.93 -5.86 -7.24
CA ASP A 156 -1.64 -5.43 -7.81
C ASP A 156 -1.64 -3.95 -8.18
N HIS A 157 -2.76 -3.40 -8.67
CA HIS A 157 -2.90 -1.96 -8.92
C HIS A 157 -2.78 -1.15 -7.63
N ARG A 158 -3.27 -1.69 -6.49
CA ARG A 158 -3.08 -1.07 -5.17
C ARG A 158 -1.62 -1.10 -4.75
N MET A 159 -0.93 -2.21 -4.99
CA MET A 159 0.50 -2.33 -4.70
C MET A 159 1.33 -1.39 -5.57
N ALA A 160 1.00 -1.24 -6.85
CA ALA A 160 1.62 -0.27 -7.75
C ALA A 160 1.44 1.17 -7.24
N HIS A 161 0.22 1.54 -6.82
CA HIS A 161 -0.04 2.85 -6.22
C HIS A 161 0.75 3.07 -4.92
N GLU A 162 0.69 2.10 -3.99
CA GLU A 162 1.33 2.23 -2.67
C GLU A 162 2.85 2.27 -2.77
N GLY A 163 3.43 1.42 -3.61
CA GLY A 163 4.87 1.39 -3.91
C GLY A 163 5.33 2.72 -4.52
N THR A 164 4.62 3.20 -5.54
CA THR A 164 4.92 4.50 -6.19
C THR A 164 4.83 5.66 -5.19
N ALA A 165 3.74 5.73 -4.43
CA ALA A 165 3.56 6.78 -3.43
C ALA A 165 4.64 6.74 -2.33
N MET A 166 5.10 5.55 -1.95
CA MET A 166 6.17 5.37 -0.95
C MET A 166 7.54 5.78 -1.53
N ALA A 167 7.86 5.39 -2.76
CA ALA A 167 9.07 5.81 -3.48
C ALA A 167 9.15 7.33 -3.61
N LEU A 168 8.07 7.96 -4.06
CA LEU A 168 7.99 9.42 -4.21
C LEU A 168 8.13 10.17 -2.88
N ARG A 169 7.57 9.62 -1.79
CA ARG A 169 7.77 10.19 -0.44
C ARG A 169 9.23 10.14 -0.02
N ARG A 170 9.96 9.10 -0.38
CA ARG A 170 11.38 8.98 -0.10
C ARG A 170 12.17 10.03 -0.87
N ILE A 171 11.91 10.19 -2.17
CA ILE A 171 12.51 11.25 -3.01
C ILE A 171 12.23 12.64 -2.42
N ALA A 172 10.98 12.92 -2.04
CA ALA A 172 10.59 14.21 -1.46
C ALA A 172 11.24 14.49 -0.09
N LYS A 173 11.59 13.45 0.66
CA LYS A 173 12.37 13.57 1.91
C LYS A 173 13.82 13.94 1.66
N GLU A 174 14.43 13.35 0.62
CA GLU A 174 15.81 13.60 0.25
C GLU A 174 15.95 15.00 -0.38
N ASN A 175 15.11 15.31 -1.34
CA ASN A 175 15.09 16.63 -1.99
C ASN A 175 13.68 16.96 -2.52
N ARG A 176 12.96 17.80 -1.77
CA ARG A 176 11.59 18.18 -2.12
C ARG A 176 11.46 18.90 -3.47
N ARG A 177 12.45 19.67 -3.89
CA ARG A 177 12.46 20.41 -5.17
C ARG A 177 12.61 19.48 -6.37
N ARG A 178 13.18 18.28 -6.17
CA ARG A 178 13.41 17.26 -7.21
C ARG A 178 12.36 16.15 -7.22
N ALA A 179 11.35 16.20 -6.34
CA ALA A 179 10.30 15.20 -6.35
C ALA A 179 9.39 15.42 -7.55
N PRO A 180 9.19 14.41 -8.41
CA PRO A 180 8.31 14.51 -9.56
C PRO A 180 6.86 14.75 -9.14
N ALA A 181 6.08 15.36 -10.04
CA ALA A 181 4.64 15.52 -9.83
C ALA A 181 3.97 14.14 -9.81
N PHE A 182 3.15 13.87 -8.81
CA PHE A 182 2.43 12.61 -8.69
C PHE A 182 1.02 12.74 -9.23
N TRP A 183 0.69 11.90 -10.20
CA TRP A 183 -0.61 11.84 -10.83
C TRP A 183 -1.21 10.46 -10.71
N VAL A 184 -2.52 10.39 -10.56
CA VAL A 184 -3.25 9.15 -10.50
C VAL A 184 -4.38 9.12 -11.53
N ILE A 185 -4.62 7.96 -12.09
CA ILE A 185 -5.75 7.70 -12.99
C ILE A 185 -7.03 7.91 -12.20
N ALA A 186 -7.90 8.80 -12.67
CA ALA A 186 -9.19 9.10 -12.07
C ALA A 186 -10.29 8.30 -12.76
N GLU A 187 -11.08 7.56 -11.97
CA GLU A 187 -12.19 6.77 -12.49
C GLU A 187 -13.40 7.63 -12.82
N LYS A 188 -14.35 7.01 -13.55
CA LYS A 188 -15.65 7.63 -13.84
C LYS A 188 -16.34 8.03 -12.52
N GLY A 189 -16.77 9.28 -12.44
CA GLY A 189 -17.37 9.85 -11.22
C GLY A 189 -16.38 10.45 -10.22
N GLU A 190 -15.07 10.20 -10.33
CA GLU A 190 -14.06 10.88 -9.51
C GLU A 190 -13.71 12.25 -10.11
N ARG A 191 -13.28 13.18 -9.25
CA ARG A 191 -12.72 14.46 -9.71
C ARG A 191 -11.46 14.20 -10.53
N ALA A 192 -11.33 14.86 -11.67
CA ALA A 192 -10.10 14.89 -12.45
C ALA A 192 -9.63 16.33 -12.60
N ASP A 193 -8.31 16.53 -12.68
CA ASP A 193 -7.71 17.84 -12.89
C ASP A 193 -7.38 18.06 -14.36
N VAL A 194 -7.15 16.98 -15.12
CA VAL A 194 -6.95 16.98 -16.58
C VAL A 194 -7.68 15.82 -17.22
N SER A 195 -8.03 15.99 -18.51
CA SER A 195 -8.64 14.98 -19.36
C SER A 195 -7.91 15.00 -20.70
N ILE A 196 -7.39 13.85 -21.14
CA ILE A 196 -6.50 13.71 -22.29
C ILE A 196 -7.11 12.69 -23.23
N GLY A 197 -7.33 13.09 -24.48
CA GLY A 197 -7.89 12.26 -25.53
C GLY A 197 -8.36 13.13 -26.70
N ASN A 198 -8.01 12.70 -27.90
CA ASN A 198 -8.44 13.24 -29.19
C ASN A 198 -8.42 12.14 -30.23
N ALA A 199 -8.86 12.42 -31.46
CA ALA A 199 -8.94 11.43 -32.51
C ALA A 199 -7.59 10.76 -32.83
N LYS A 200 -6.49 11.53 -32.84
CA LYS A 200 -5.15 11.01 -33.11
C LYS A 200 -4.68 10.05 -32.00
N THR A 201 -4.87 10.42 -30.76
CA THR A 201 -4.49 9.56 -29.62
C THR A 201 -5.42 8.34 -29.50
N ALA A 202 -6.68 8.44 -29.96
CA ALA A 202 -7.60 7.31 -30.02
C ALA A 202 -7.14 6.24 -31.02
N LEU A 203 -6.61 6.66 -32.17
CA LEU A 203 -6.02 5.74 -33.15
C LEU A 203 -4.80 5.02 -32.61
N ALA A 204 -3.88 5.76 -31.97
CA ALA A 204 -2.70 5.15 -31.34
C ALA A 204 -3.07 4.18 -30.21
N LYS A 205 -4.07 4.54 -29.41
CA LYS A 205 -4.60 3.65 -28.37
C LYS A 205 -5.23 2.38 -28.93
N LYS A 206 -6.02 2.51 -30.02
CA LYS A 206 -6.62 1.36 -30.70
C LYS A 206 -5.55 0.40 -31.21
N GLU A 207 -4.54 0.94 -31.89
CA GLU A 207 -3.40 0.18 -32.39
C GLU A 207 -2.69 -0.59 -31.28
N ALA A 208 -2.39 0.08 -30.17
CA ALA A 208 -1.75 -0.55 -29.01
C ALA A 208 -2.63 -1.63 -28.36
N LEU A 209 -3.93 -1.38 -28.20
CA LEU A 209 -4.86 -2.37 -27.67
C LEU A 209 -4.98 -3.61 -28.56
N SER A 210 -4.86 -3.47 -29.87
CA SER A 210 -4.89 -4.60 -30.81
C SER A 210 -3.70 -5.55 -30.65
N GLN A 211 -2.60 -5.08 -30.07
CA GLN A 211 -1.44 -5.92 -29.76
C GLN A 211 -1.65 -6.84 -28.54
N HIS A 212 -2.64 -6.55 -27.70
CA HIS A 212 -2.98 -7.34 -26.51
C HIS A 212 -4.13 -8.33 -26.78
N ALA A 213 -4.10 -9.01 -27.91
CA ALA A 213 -5.16 -9.90 -28.38
C ALA A 213 -5.47 -11.05 -27.42
N SER A 214 -4.50 -11.47 -26.61
CA SER A 214 -4.72 -12.49 -25.58
C SER A 214 -5.68 -12.04 -24.47
N GLN A 215 -5.80 -10.74 -24.23
CA GLN A 215 -6.55 -10.15 -23.12
C GLN A 215 -7.71 -9.25 -23.55
N ILE A 216 -7.63 -8.66 -24.73
CA ILE A 216 -8.52 -7.58 -25.17
C ILE A 216 -9.17 -7.96 -26.49
N ALA A 217 -10.49 -7.92 -26.56
CA ALA A 217 -11.23 -8.00 -27.81
C ALA A 217 -11.36 -6.59 -28.41
N VAL A 218 -10.88 -6.41 -29.63
CA VAL A 218 -10.84 -5.12 -30.32
C VAL A 218 -11.85 -5.15 -31.47
N GLY A 219 -12.81 -4.22 -31.45
CA GLY A 219 -13.78 -3.99 -32.51
C GLY A 219 -13.49 -2.72 -33.32
N PRO A 220 -14.36 -2.36 -34.25
CA PRO A 220 -14.16 -1.17 -35.10
C PRO A 220 -14.09 0.14 -34.31
N GLU A 221 -14.99 0.34 -33.35
CA GLU A 221 -15.13 1.58 -32.53
C GLU A 221 -14.91 1.38 -31.06
N THR A 222 -14.92 0.13 -30.60
CA THR A 222 -14.86 -0.21 -29.17
C THR A 222 -13.91 -1.36 -28.90
N TYR A 223 -13.51 -1.51 -27.65
CA TYR A 223 -12.78 -2.65 -27.13
C TYR A 223 -13.44 -3.18 -25.86
N SER A 224 -13.22 -4.44 -25.54
CA SER A 224 -13.68 -5.01 -24.28
C SER A 224 -12.69 -5.98 -23.65
N ILE A 225 -12.59 -5.92 -22.33
CA ILE A 225 -11.87 -6.90 -21.50
C ILE A 225 -12.84 -8.00 -21.05
N THR A 226 -14.05 -7.59 -20.70
CA THR A 226 -15.14 -8.48 -20.25
C THR A 226 -16.26 -8.45 -21.28
N PRO A 227 -16.79 -9.59 -21.72
CA PRO A 227 -17.90 -9.62 -22.66
C PRO A 227 -19.07 -8.74 -22.20
N GLY A 228 -19.65 -7.98 -23.13
CA GLY A 228 -20.77 -7.07 -22.86
C GLY A 228 -20.42 -5.76 -22.13
N LYS A 229 -19.13 -5.46 -21.97
CA LYS A 229 -18.65 -4.19 -21.41
C LYS A 229 -17.73 -3.49 -22.41
N ASP A 230 -18.33 -2.98 -23.46
CA ASP A 230 -17.61 -2.31 -24.53
C ASP A 230 -17.28 -0.86 -24.15
N VAL A 231 -16.05 -0.46 -24.44
CA VAL A 231 -15.51 0.87 -24.16
C VAL A 231 -15.08 1.49 -25.49
N ARG A 232 -15.50 2.72 -25.75
CA ARG A 232 -15.10 3.46 -26.95
C ARG A 232 -13.66 3.94 -26.84
N TYR A 233 -12.93 3.92 -27.95
CA TYR A 233 -11.53 4.40 -28.00
C TYR A 233 -11.40 5.89 -27.76
N ASP A 234 -12.43 6.69 -28.10
CA ASP A 234 -12.42 8.15 -27.99
C ASP A 234 -12.71 8.67 -26.57
N GLN A 235 -13.01 7.77 -25.63
CA GLN A 235 -13.19 8.19 -24.23
C GLN A 235 -11.87 8.71 -23.65
N PRO A 236 -11.82 10.00 -23.25
CA PRO A 236 -10.58 10.58 -22.75
C PRO A 236 -10.18 9.96 -21.42
N GLU A 237 -8.89 9.80 -21.24
CA GLU A 237 -8.28 9.38 -19.98
C GLU A 237 -8.18 10.56 -19.02
N ARG A 238 -8.45 10.30 -17.78
CA ARG A 238 -8.61 11.34 -16.75
C ARG A 238 -7.55 11.18 -15.68
N LEU A 239 -6.81 12.25 -15.42
CA LEU A 239 -5.79 12.25 -14.38
C LEU A 239 -6.13 13.26 -13.28
N ARG A 240 -5.75 12.91 -12.07
CA ARG A 240 -5.82 13.78 -10.89
C ARG A 240 -4.44 13.90 -10.27
N LYS A 241 -4.04 15.15 -9.99
CA LYS A 241 -2.81 15.41 -9.23
C LYS A 241 -2.97 14.93 -7.80
N SER A 242 -2.07 14.05 -7.39
CA SER A 242 -2.09 13.45 -6.05
C SER A 242 -1.05 14.11 -5.15
N SER A 243 -1.37 14.24 -3.88
CA SER A 243 -0.41 14.75 -2.91
C SER A 243 0.53 13.62 -2.46
N ILE A 244 1.83 13.84 -2.60
CA ILE A 244 2.87 12.97 -2.03
C ILE A 244 2.90 13.07 -0.49
N ARG A 245 2.31 14.13 0.06
CA ARG A 245 2.27 14.33 1.51
C ARG A 245 1.34 13.28 2.13
N PRO A 246 1.82 12.45 3.07
CA PRO A 246 0.88 11.77 3.94
C PRO A 246 0.06 12.85 4.65
N LEU A 247 -1.20 12.57 4.94
CA LEU A 247 -1.94 13.30 5.98
C LEU A 247 -1.21 13.07 7.31
N ARG A 248 -0.11 13.82 7.49
CA ARG A 248 0.96 13.49 8.47
C ARG A 248 0.54 13.71 9.91
N TRP A 249 -0.54 14.47 10.15
CA TRP A 249 -0.93 14.88 11.49
C TRP A 249 -2.26 14.27 11.97
N LEU A 250 -3.21 14.01 11.05
CA LEU A 250 -4.51 13.44 11.47
C LEU A 250 -4.39 12.02 12.04
N LYS A 251 -3.64 11.13 11.40
CA LYS A 251 -3.50 9.76 11.91
C LYS A 251 -2.70 9.66 13.22
N PRO A 252 -1.54 10.33 13.39
CA PRO A 252 -0.87 10.34 14.70
C PRO A 252 -1.68 11.06 15.78
N ALA A 253 -2.37 12.16 15.44
CA ALA A 253 -3.22 12.88 16.37
C ALA A 253 -4.43 12.03 16.81
N LEU A 254 -5.13 11.38 15.90
CA LEU A 254 -6.24 10.49 16.22
C LEU A 254 -5.80 9.32 17.10
N ILE A 255 -4.69 8.66 16.76
CA ILE A 255 -4.17 7.56 17.60
C ILE A 255 -3.70 8.05 18.95
N ALA A 256 -3.11 9.25 19.03
CA ALA A 256 -2.74 9.88 20.27
C ALA A 256 -3.99 10.18 21.12
N ILE A 257 -5.05 10.73 20.52
CA ILE A 257 -6.33 10.99 21.20
C ILE A 257 -6.93 9.69 21.74
N TRP A 258 -6.97 8.63 20.94
CA TRP A 258 -7.51 7.34 21.37
C TRP A 258 -6.63 6.61 22.39
N SER A 259 -5.34 6.90 22.50
CA SER A 259 -4.47 6.31 23.50
C SER A 259 -4.71 6.86 24.91
N LEU A 260 -5.30 8.05 25.05
CA LEU A 260 -5.68 8.62 26.35
C LEU A 260 -6.77 7.79 27.07
N PRO A 261 -7.98 7.60 26.48
CA PRO A 261 -9.02 6.79 27.14
C PRO A 261 -8.60 5.33 27.28
N LEU A 262 -7.73 4.83 26.41
CA LEU A 262 -7.21 3.47 26.47
C LEU A 262 -6.38 3.24 27.74
N GLY A 263 -5.53 4.19 28.12
CA GLY A 263 -4.75 4.13 29.38
C GLY A 263 -5.65 4.10 30.61
N VAL A 264 -6.70 4.92 30.64
CA VAL A 264 -7.70 4.91 31.71
C VAL A 264 -8.43 3.57 31.79
N LEU A 265 -8.94 3.09 30.65
CA LEU A 265 -9.71 1.84 30.57
C LEU A 265 -8.91 0.65 31.08
N VAL A 266 -7.65 0.55 30.66
CA VAL A 266 -6.77 -0.55 31.05
C VAL A 266 -6.36 -0.45 32.52
N ALA A 267 -6.18 0.77 33.05
CA ALA A 267 -5.92 0.98 34.47
C ALA A 267 -7.10 0.51 35.33
N VAL A 268 -8.33 0.91 34.98
CA VAL A 268 -9.53 0.52 35.69
C VAL A 268 -9.77 -0.98 35.61
N ALA A 269 -9.75 -1.55 34.40
CA ALA A 269 -9.96 -2.99 34.19
C ALA A 269 -8.91 -3.83 34.92
N GLY A 270 -7.64 -3.45 34.84
CA GLY A 270 -6.57 -4.15 35.53
C GLY A 270 -6.68 -4.02 37.04
N THR A 271 -7.14 -2.86 37.57
CA THR A 271 -7.38 -2.69 39.02
C THR A 271 -8.53 -3.56 39.49
N MET A 272 -9.56 -3.81 38.69
CA MET A 272 -10.65 -4.74 39.03
C MET A 272 -10.17 -6.21 39.06
N LEU A 273 -9.20 -6.55 38.25
CA LEU A 273 -8.72 -7.93 38.09
C LEU A 273 -7.54 -8.30 38.99
N HIS A 274 -6.63 -7.35 39.29
CA HIS A 274 -5.32 -7.64 39.89
C HIS A 274 -5.36 -8.41 41.25
N SER A 275 -6.44 -8.27 42.00
CA SER A 275 -6.61 -8.89 43.32
C SER A 275 -7.28 -10.26 43.28
N ILE A 276 -7.70 -10.74 42.09
CA ILE A 276 -8.35 -12.05 41.94
C ILE A 276 -7.31 -13.14 42.26
N LYS A 277 -7.64 -14.01 43.18
CA LYS A 277 -6.83 -15.18 43.60
C LYS A 277 -7.41 -16.45 42.97
N ALA A 278 -6.53 -17.36 42.57
CA ALA A 278 -6.95 -18.72 42.23
C ALA A 278 -7.34 -19.49 43.50
N SER A 279 -8.17 -20.51 43.35
CA SER A 279 -8.67 -21.35 44.47
C SER A 279 -7.59 -22.15 45.19
N SER A 280 -6.39 -22.22 44.67
CA SER A 280 -5.22 -22.92 45.22
C SER A 280 -4.33 -21.96 46.00
N PRO A 281 -3.97 -22.26 47.29
CA PRO A 281 -3.16 -21.39 48.12
C PRO A 281 -1.72 -21.16 47.57
N GLU A 282 -1.23 -22.04 46.73
CA GLU A 282 0.14 -22.03 46.20
C GLU A 282 0.28 -21.20 44.90
N LEU A 283 -0.81 -20.78 44.30
CA LEU A 283 -0.77 -19.99 43.05
C LEU A 283 -0.79 -18.50 43.38
N TRP A 284 0.22 -17.78 42.91
CA TRP A 284 0.28 -16.32 42.84
C TRP A 284 -1.03 -15.73 42.32
N PRO A 285 -1.38 -14.49 42.67
CA PRO A 285 -2.64 -13.88 42.28
C PRO A 285 -2.74 -13.85 40.76
N ILE A 286 -3.48 -14.78 40.19
CA ILE A 286 -3.66 -14.95 38.75
C ILE A 286 -4.15 -13.65 38.06
N GLY A 287 -4.98 -12.90 38.78
CA GLY A 287 -5.47 -11.60 38.34
C GLY A 287 -4.36 -10.57 38.13
N LEU A 288 -3.30 -10.58 38.91
CA LEU A 288 -2.14 -9.73 38.71
C LEU A 288 -1.45 -10.04 37.38
N TRP A 289 -1.21 -11.31 37.10
CA TRP A 289 -0.56 -11.71 35.84
C TRP A 289 -1.39 -11.39 34.62
N ILE A 290 -2.72 -11.62 34.67
CA ILE A 290 -3.63 -11.24 33.60
C ILE A 290 -3.57 -9.73 33.36
N SER A 291 -3.63 -8.92 34.42
CA SER A 291 -3.60 -7.46 34.32
C SER A 291 -2.29 -6.93 33.74
N LEU A 292 -1.14 -7.43 34.22
CA LEU A 292 0.17 -7.06 33.68
C LEU A 292 0.33 -7.46 32.21
N THR A 293 -0.07 -8.70 31.85
CA THR A 293 0.01 -9.20 30.48
C THR A 293 -0.87 -8.36 29.55
N MET A 294 -2.06 -7.97 29.97
CA MET A 294 -2.96 -7.10 29.20
C MET A 294 -2.29 -5.74 28.92
N VAL A 295 -1.73 -5.08 29.91
CA VAL A 295 -1.06 -3.78 29.74
C VAL A 295 0.15 -3.91 28.82
N TRP A 296 1.01 -4.89 29.06
CA TRP A 296 2.26 -5.06 28.30
C TRP A 296 2.02 -5.47 26.86
N SER A 297 1.06 -6.38 26.61
CA SER A 297 0.66 -6.78 25.25
C SER A 297 0.12 -5.58 24.46
N LEU A 298 -0.69 -4.74 25.10
CA LEU A 298 -1.21 -3.53 24.48
C LEU A 298 -0.10 -2.51 24.20
N ALA A 299 0.84 -2.33 25.11
CA ALA A 299 2.00 -1.46 24.94
C ALA A 299 2.87 -1.92 23.75
N ILE A 300 3.13 -3.23 23.66
CA ILE A 300 3.85 -3.85 22.54
C ILE A 300 3.08 -3.67 21.23
N ALA A 301 1.77 -3.92 21.22
CA ALA A 301 0.93 -3.74 20.05
C ALA A 301 0.95 -2.29 19.52
N LEU A 302 0.80 -1.29 20.40
CA LEU A 302 0.92 0.12 20.05
C LEU A 302 2.30 0.47 19.50
N ARG A 303 3.35 -0.16 20.02
CA ARG A 303 4.72 0.03 19.56
C ARG A 303 4.97 -0.55 18.19
N LEU A 304 4.47 -1.77 17.93
CA LEU A 304 4.62 -2.49 16.65
C LEU A 304 3.78 -1.87 15.53
N LEU A 305 2.52 -1.54 15.84
CA LEU A 305 1.60 -0.95 14.85
C LEU A 305 2.12 0.37 14.29
N ARG A 306 2.94 1.10 15.00
CA ARG A 306 3.31 2.46 14.61
C ARG A 306 4.76 2.84 14.81
N ASN A 307 5.70 2.14 15.00
CA ASN A 307 7.09 2.60 15.15
C ASN A 307 7.25 4.07 15.73
N SER A 308 6.20 4.59 16.38
CA SER A 308 6.07 5.91 17.01
C SER A 308 5.84 5.73 18.50
N ARG A 309 6.58 6.47 19.31
CA ARG A 309 6.49 6.40 20.78
C ARG A 309 5.35 7.27 21.36
N GLY A 310 4.82 8.23 20.57
CA GLY A 310 3.88 9.24 21.07
C GLY A 310 2.60 8.68 21.69
N ALA A 311 1.93 7.74 20.98
CA ALA A 311 0.72 7.11 21.49
C ALA A 311 0.97 6.29 22.77
N LEU A 312 2.12 5.61 22.84
CA LEU A 312 2.51 4.83 24.00
C LEU A 312 2.85 5.72 25.19
N TYR A 313 3.52 6.87 24.98
CA TYR A 313 3.73 7.87 26.04
C TYR A 313 2.40 8.34 26.64
N LEU A 314 1.44 8.69 25.81
CA LEU A 314 0.12 9.18 26.24
C LEU A 314 -0.67 8.11 27.00
N MET A 315 -0.68 6.88 26.49
CA MET A 315 -1.31 5.74 27.18
C MET A 315 -0.64 5.49 28.55
N THR A 316 0.70 5.50 28.62
CA THR A 316 1.43 5.27 29.87
C THR A 316 1.18 6.38 30.87
N LEU A 317 1.11 7.63 30.43
CA LEU A 317 0.82 8.78 31.29
C LEU A 317 -0.58 8.68 31.89
N THR A 318 -1.60 8.37 31.08
CA THR A 318 -2.98 8.23 31.58
C THR A 318 -3.17 6.98 32.42
N LEU A 319 -2.51 5.87 32.08
CA LEU A 319 -2.44 4.68 32.90
C LEU A 319 -1.90 5.05 34.31
N TRP A 320 -0.73 5.68 34.35
CA TRP A 320 -0.10 6.06 35.63
C TRP A 320 -0.94 7.03 36.44
N GLY A 321 -1.45 8.09 35.81
CA GLY A 321 -2.31 9.07 36.52
C GLY A 321 -3.58 8.42 37.07
N THR A 322 -4.19 7.46 36.32
CA THR A 322 -5.37 6.73 36.83
C THR A 322 -5.01 5.79 37.97
N LEU A 323 -3.90 5.04 37.89
CA LEU A 323 -3.45 4.17 38.94
C LEU A 323 -3.12 4.97 40.23
N PHE A 324 -2.44 6.12 40.09
CA PHE A 324 -2.19 7.02 41.19
C PHE A 324 -3.49 7.50 41.83
N TRP A 325 -4.48 7.93 41.02
CA TRP A 325 -5.78 8.34 41.57
C TRP A 325 -6.52 7.21 42.30
N LEU A 326 -6.51 5.98 41.73
CA LEU A 326 -7.13 4.79 42.32
C LEU A 326 -6.40 4.30 43.60
N SER A 327 -5.14 4.65 43.81
CA SER A 327 -4.38 4.35 45.03
C SER A 327 -4.67 5.32 46.17
N GLN A 328 -5.32 6.46 45.91
CA GLN A 328 -5.67 7.43 46.93
C GLN A 328 -6.94 7.02 47.69
N ARG A 329 -7.07 7.49 48.94
CA ARG A 329 -8.30 7.33 49.70
C ARG A 329 -9.45 8.07 49.04
N GLN A 330 -10.51 7.39 48.70
CA GLN A 330 -11.72 7.97 48.13
C GLN A 330 -12.57 8.60 49.25
N SER A 331 -13.53 9.46 48.91
CA SER A 331 -14.41 10.19 49.83
C SER A 331 -15.20 9.25 50.79
N GLY A 332 -15.38 7.97 50.39
CA GLY A 332 -15.98 6.92 51.25
C GLY A 332 -14.99 6.12 52.09
N GLY A 333 -13.70 6.53 52.19
CA GLY A 333 -12.65 5.85 52.95
C GLY A 333 -12.06 4.60 52.31
N SER A 334 -12.59 4.16 51.14
CA SER A 334 -12.10 2.99 50.41
C SER A 334 -10.86 3.32 49.57
N VAL A 335 -9.99 2.32 49.37
CA VAL A 335 -8.81 2.39 48.48
C VAL A 335 -8.91 1.23 47.50
N ALA A 336 -8.85 1.53 46.22
CA ALA A 336 -8.99 0.51 45.17
C ALA A 336 -7.72 -0.32 44.93
N ILE A 337 -6.55 0.29 45.17
CA ILE A 337 -5.24 -0.39 45.12
C ILE A 337 -4.65 -0.37 46.50
N LEU A 338 -4.64 -1.53 47.14
CA LEU A 338 -4.11 -1.67 48.49
C LEU A 338 -2.58 -1.55 48.49
N ASN A 339 -2.03 -0.96 49.56
CA ASN A 339 -0.57 -0.92 49.78
C ASN A 339 -0.08 -2.25 50.31
N ASN A 340 -0.03 -3.25 49.46
CA ASN A 340 0.51 -4.58 49.70
C ASN A 340 1.30 -5.04 48.46
N ASP A 341 1.97 -6.17 48.53
CA ASP A 341 2.83 -6.67 47.43
C ASP A 341 2.08 -6.75 46.08
N VAL A 342 0.86 -7.25 46.07
CA VAL A 342 0.05 -7.40 44.86
C VAL A 342 -0.32 -6.04 44.28
N GLY A 343 -0.78 -5.10 45.10
CA GLY A 343 -1.12 -3.73 44.68
C GLY A 343 0.11 -2.95 44.19
N ASN A 344 1.23 -3.11 44.86
CA ASN A 344 2.50 -2.48 44.48
C ASN A 344 3.03 -3.05 43.16
N TRP A 345 3.01 -4.37 42.97
CA TRP A 345 3.37 -4.99 41.69
C TRP A 345 2.42 -4.60 40.57
N TRP A 346 1.13 -4.43 40.85
CA TRP A 346 0.19 -3.92 39.86
C TRP A 346 0.53 -2.48 39.45
N ALA A 347 0.68 -1.58 40.41
CA ALA A 347 0.91 -0.17 40.18
C ALA A 347 2.26 0.08 39.45
N TYR A 348 3.35 -0.45 40.03
CA TYR A 348 4.70 -0.20 39.49
C TYR A 348 5.04 -1.10 38.33
N GLY A 349 4.68 -2.38 38.36
CA GLY A 349 4.99 -3.35 37.31
C GLY A 349 4.34 -3.00 35.94
N SER A 350 3.10 -2.48 35.96
CA SER A 350 2.42 -2.03 34.76
C SER A 350 3.15 -0.86 34.09
N VAL A 351 3.60 0.13 34.87
CA VAL A 351 4.33 1.30 34.36
C VAL A 351 5.74 0.92 33.91
N ILE A 352 6.47 0.13 34.68
CA ILE A 352 7.82 -0.34 34.35
C ILE A 352 7.81 -1.07 33.03
N GLY A 353 6.86 -2.00 32.79
CA GLY A 353 6.74 -2.71 31.53
C GLY A 353 6.48 -1.79 30.33
N CYS A 354 5.61 -0.78 30.50
CA CYS A 354 5.40 0.24 29.48
C CYS A 354 6.68 1.04 29.17
N VAL A 355 7.44 1.43 30.19
CA VAL A 355 8.71 2.17 30.04
C VAL A 355 9.74 1.32 29.29
N LEU A 356 9.87 0.03 29.64
CA LEU A 356 10.75 -0.89 28.92
C LEU A 356 10.40 -0.98 27.43
N VAL A 357 9.11 -1.09 27.10
CA VAL A 357 8.64 -1.09 25.69
C VAL A 357 8.93 0.25 25.01
N ILE A 358 8.83 1.39 25.69
CA ILE A 358 9.19 2.71 25.18
C ILE A 358 10.69 2.79 24.84
N MET A 359 11.53 2.25 25.72
CA MET A 359 12.99 2.28 25.57
C MET A 359 13.49 1.34 24.46
N PHE A 360 12.71 0.33 24.11
CA PHE A 360 13.13 -0.64 23.10
C PHE A 360 13.51 0.04 21.78
N PRO A 361 14.67 -0.32 21.18
CA PRO A 361 15.15 0.32 19.96
C PRO A 361 14.17 0.12 18.79
N ARG A 362 14.21 1.04 17.83
CA ARG A 362 13.38 0.92 16.62
C ARG A 362 13.80 -0.30 15.82
N ILE A 363 12.90 -1.24 15.61
CA ILE A 363 13.10 -2.34 14.65
C ILE A 363 13.09 -1.71 13.27
N ARG A 364 14.24 -1.61 12.62
CA ARG A 364 14.35 -1.19 11.21
C ARG A 364 14.07 -2.43 10.36
N PRO A 365 12.99 -2.47 9.56
CA PRO A 365 12.83 -3.51 8.57
C PRO A 365 14.00 -3.40 7.58
N GLY A 366 14.84 -4.42 7.47
CA GLY A 366 15.95 -4.43 6.53
C GLY A 366 17.33 -4.81 7.07
N VAL A 367 17.54 -4.93 8.37
CA VAL A 367 18.84 -5.31 8.95
C VAL A 367 19.21 -6.77 8.65
N TRP A 368 18.23 -7.64 8.37
CA TRP A 368 18.46 -9.06 8.05
C TRP A 368 19.01 -9.33 6.63
N ARG A 369 19.10 -8.31 5.75
CA ARG A 369 19.56 -8.48 4.36
C ARG A 369 21.07 -8.35 4.15
N LYS A 370 21.84 -7.87 5.12
CA LYS A 370 23.30 -7.67 4.95
C LYS A 370 24.14 -8.93 5.11
N ASN A 371 23.60 -10.01 5.69
CA ASN A 371 24.36 -11.22 5.98
C ASN A 371 24.14 -12.36 4.97
N ALA A 372 23.29 -12.18 3.94
CA ALA A 372 23.04 -13.22 2.94
C ALA A 372 23.84 -13.04 1.63
N SER A 373 24.63 -11.97 1.50
CA SER A 373 25.46 -11.71 0.31
C SER A 373 26.98 -11.88 0.55
N GLY A 374 27.35 -12.50 1.65
CA GLY A 374 28.75 -12.79 1.95
C GLY A 374 29.06 -14.28 1.85
N HIS A 375 28.88 -14.88 0.66
CA HIS A 375 29.58 -16.09 0.21
C HIS A 375 29.09 -16.43 -1.20
N ARG A 376 29.74 -15.83 -2.20
CA ARG A 376 30.34 -16.42 -3.41
C ARG A 376 30.80 -15.33 -4.35
#